data_612522361afe28c9e0d492a4760d6f40
#
_entry.id   612522361afe28c9e0d492a4760d6f40
#
_cell.length_a   1.000
_cell.length_b   1.000
_cell.length_c   1.000
_cell.angle_alpha   90.00
_cell.angle_beta   90.00
_cell.angle_gamma   90.00
#
_symmetry.space_group_name_H-M   'P 1'
#
loop_
_entity.id
_entity.type
_entity.pdbx_description
1 polymer ?
#
loop_
_entity_poly.entity_id
_entity_poly.type
_entity_poly.pdbx_seq_one_letter_code
_entity_poly.pdbx_strand_id
1 'polypeptide(L)'
;MTQKLEGPAYVLEARSFLQNPSQDDLMALALKMPNAKPTKYGNVNVTTRVDSRSSKSTFIATDDPAAHEGHATISREEFSRIAGLQDDFIRDQDMVVIDGFIGNDPEFKVPARLIIEQANANIAGMQDLLYFKEGVPADHQPAVTVIYTPNLPAAGYPNDRLIAVDLDNGLTRVLNSDYFGESKKGGLRMWNRIVVDRGGLPMHAGCKTVPTEEGDKTFLIVGLSGTGKTTTTFTRQNDSKPVQDDFIALMPGGKVHGTENGCFAKTFALSKEYEPTIYGAVTQPKSYLENVFQTEDGDLDFFNESFTQNGRAVFGMEALGWFQDAREAGTVDYLLILNRNNNIIPAVAR
;
A
#
# COMPACT_ATOMS: atom_id res chain seq x y z
N MET A 1 6.47 -21.83 -24.51
CA MET A 1 6.62 -22.58 -23.24
C MET A 1 6.23 -21.61 -22.14
N THR A 2 5.38 -22.04 -21.22
CA THR A 2 5.04 -21.25 -20.04
C THR A 2 6.12 -21.41 -18.98
N GLN A 3 6.29 -20.39 -18.14
CA GLN A 3 7.07 -20.48 -16.90
C GLN A 3 6.15 -20.82 -15.74
N LYS A 4 6.69 -21.42 -14.68
CA LYS A 4 5.94 -21.81 -13.48
C LYS A 4 6.44 -21.02 -12.27
N LEU A 5 5.51 -20.56 -11.43
CA LEU A 5 5.77 -19.93 -10.15
C LEU A 5 4.94 -20.61 -9.06
N GLU A 6 5.59 -21.05 -8.00
CA GLU A 6 4.96 -21.72 -6.87
C GLU A 6 5.01 -20.84 -5.62
N GLY A 7 3.96 -20.90 -4.83
CA GLY A 7 3.87 -20.33 -3.50
C GLY A 7 3.07 -21.22 -2.56
N PRO A 8 2.99 -20.88 -1.28
CA PRO A 8 2.34 -21.77 -0.28
C PRO A 8 0.89 -22.11 -0.59
N ALA A 9 0.16 -21.22 -1.29
CA ALA A 9 -1.27 -21.36 -1.55
C ALA A 9 -1.65 -21.30 -3.04
N TYR A 10 -0.67 -21.36 -3.96
CA TYR A 10 -0.93 -21.28 -5.40
C TYR A 10 0.18 -21.96 -6.22
N VAL A 11 -0.19 -22.37 -7.42
CA VAL A 11 0.74 -22.73 -8.50
C VAL A 11 0.26 -22.00 -9.74
N LEU A 12 1.07 -21.09 -10.26
CA LEU A 12 0.75 -20.29 -11.45
C LEU A 12 1.64 -20.68 -12.62
N GLU A 13 1.06 -20.70 -13.81
CA GLU A 13 1.76 -20.74 -15.07
C GLU A 13 1.49 -19.45 -15.85
N ALA A 14 2.53 -18.84 -16.41
CA ALA A 14 2.41 -17.62 -17.22
C ALA A 14 3.32 -17.70 -18.43
N ARG A 15 3.13 -16.82 -19.40
CA ARG A 15 4.06 -16.69 -20.53
C ARG A 15 5.47 -16.38 -20.04
N SER A 16 5.57 -15.45 -19.09
CA SER A 16 6.82 -15.11 -18.41
C SER A 16 6.57 -14.57 -17.00
N PHE A 17 7.56 -14.71 -16.11
CA PHE A 17 7.63 -14.04 -14.81
C PHE A 17 8.91 -13.20 -14.74
N LEU A 18 8.76 -11.88 -14.74
CA LEU A 18 9.85 -10.95 -14.44
C LEU A 18 9.94 -10.78 -12.92
N GLN A 19 10.94 -11.42 -12.30
CA GLN A 19 11.07 -11.46 -10.85
C GLN A 19 11.96 -10.33 -10.33
N ASN A 20 11.45 -9.57 -9.38
CA ASN A 20 12.16 -8.50 -8.67
C ASN A 20 12.98 -7.57 -9.59
N PRO A 21 12.36 -7.02 -10.67
CA PRO A 21 13.05 -6.05 -11.52
C PRO A 21 13.47 -4.81 -10.72
N SER A 22 14.45 -4.09 -11.20
CA SER A 22 14.89 -2.84 -10.59
C SER A 22 13.80 -1.76 -10.69
N GLN A 23 13.86 -0.72 -9.83
CA GLN A 23 12.98 0.44 -9.94
C GLN A 23 13.09 1.14 -11.29
N ASP A 24 14.30 1.17 -11.88
CA ASP A 24 14.51 1.76 -13.21
C ASP A 24 13.82 0.94 -14.31
N ASP A 25 13.85 -0.40 -14.22
CA ASP A 25 13.12 -1.29 -15.14
C ASP A 25 11.60 -1.12 -14.98
N LEU A 26 11.11 -1.05 -13.74
CA LEU A 26 9.68 -0.84 -13.45
C LEU A 26 9.19 0.51 -13.95
N MET A 27 9.95 1.58 -13.77
CA MET A 27 9.66 2.91 -14.30
C MET A 27 9.64 2.90 -15.83
N ALA A 28 10.63 2.25 -16.46
CA ALA A 28 10.69 2.12 -17.91
C ALA A 28 9.50 1.31 -18.49
N LEU A 29 9.02 0.29 -17.78
CA LEU A 29 7.81 -0.45 -18.14
C LEU A 29 6.56 0.40 -17.95
N ALA A 30 6.45 1.11 -16.83
CA ALA A 30 5.31 1.98 -16.54
C ALA A 30 5.16 3.10 -17.59
N LEU A 31 6.26 3.71 -18.03
CA LEU A 31 6.24 4.75 -19.07
C LEU A 31 5.81 4.23 -20.46
N LYS A 32 5.81 2.92 -20.69
CA LYS A 32 5.29 2.32 -21.93
C LYS A 32 3.77 2.06 -21.91
N MET A 33 3.13 2.22 -20.75
CA MET A 33 1.69 2.03 -20.63
C MET A 33 0.93 3.12 -21.40
N PRO A 34 -0.17 2.79 -22.11
CA PRO A 34 -0.88 3.74 -22.98
C PRO A 34 -1.54 4.89 -22.19
N ASN A 35 -1.80 4.70 -20.90
CA ASN A 35 -2.42 5.66 -19.99
C ASN A 35 -1.39 6.33 -19.04
N ALA A 36 -0.10 6.14 -19.30
CA ALA A 36 0.99 6.77 -18.57
C ALA A 36 1.51 8.02 -19.28
N LYS A 37 1.89 9.02 -18.51
CA LYS A 37 2.54 10.24 -18.99
C LYS A 37 3.76 10.55 -18.14
N PRO A 38 4.93 10.85 -18.75
CA PRO A 38 6.05 11.39 -18.01
C PRO A 38 5.72 12.81 -17.54
N THR A 39 6.12 13.14 -16.32
CA THR A 39 5.98 14.51 -15.81
C THR A 39 7.27 15.30 -16.02
N LYS A 40 7.21 16.62 -15.87
CA LYS A 40 8.41 17.47 -15.93
C LYS A 40 9.42 17.18 -14.81
N TYR A 41 9.02 16.46 -13.77
CA TYR A 41 9.87 16.06 -12.64
C TYR A 41 10.62 14.75 -12.87
N GLY A 42 10.40 14.10 -14.02
CA GLY A 42 11.05 12.83 -14.39
C GLY A 42 10.39 11.58 -13.83
N ASN A 43 9.28 11.70 -13.11
CA ASN A 43 8.45 10.58 -12.66
C ASN A 43 7.29 10.29 -13.63
N VAL A 44 6.49 9.28 -13.33
CA VAL A 44 5.35 8.85 -14.14
C VAL A 44 4.04 9.14 -13.44
N ASN A 45 3.06 9.62 -14.21
CA ASN A 45 1.67 9.77 -13.79
C ASN A 45 0.78 8.86 -14.66
N VAL A 46 -0.02 8.01 -14.01
CA VAL A 46 -0.87 7.02 -14.67
C VAL A 46 -2.34 7.35 -14.40
N THR A 47 -3.14 7.44 -15.45
CA THR A 47 -4.60 7.59 -15.32
C THR A 47 -5.24 6.20 -15.28
N THR A 48 -5.90 5.85 -14.19
CA THR A 48 -6.56 4.55 -14.00
C THR A 48 -8.05 4.60 -14.31
N ARG A 49 -8.65 3.45 -14.64
CA ARG A 49 -10.10 3.29 -14.81
C ARG A 49 -10.84 3.36 -13.47
N VAL A 50 -10.14 2.95 -12.42
CA VAL A 50 -10.64 2.89 -11.05
C VAL A 50 -9.86 3.88 -10.21
N ASP A 51 -10.52 4.88 -9.68
CA ASP A 51 -9.89 5.97 -8.93
C ASP A 51 -10.01 5.86 -7.41
N SER A 52 -10.64 4.78 -6.91
CA SER A 52 -10.91 4.61 -5.48
C SER A 52 -11.04 3.16 -5.07
N ARG A 53 -11.11 2.92 -3.76
CA ARG A 53 -11.25 1.57 -3.19
C ARG A 53 -12.56 0.91 -3.59
N SER A 54 -12.46 -0.39 -3.88
CA SER A 54 -13.58 -1.24 -4.30
C SER A 54 -14.21 -1.97 -3.11
N SER A 55 -14.64 -1.24 -2.07
CA SER A 55 -15.16 -1.83 -0.83
C SER A 55 -16.38 -2.74 -1.05
N LYS A 56 -17.26 -2.38 -2.00
CA LYS A 56 -18.44 -3.17 -2.35
C LYS A 56 -18.11 -4.45 -3.14
N SER A 57 -16.90 -4.54 -3.68
CA SER A 57 -16.40 -5.69 -4.46
C SER A 57 -15.38 -6.53 -3.65
N THR A 58 -15.25 -6.29 -2.33
CA THR A 58 -14.32 -7.02 -1.47
C THR A 58 -15.09 -8.08 -0.67
N PHE A 59 -14.65 -9.33 -0.79
CA PHE A 59 -15.28 -10.49 -0.17
C PHE A 59 -14.24 -11.35 0.56
N ILE A 60 -14.60 -11.87 1.72
CA ILE A 60 -13.79 -12.86 2.46
C ILE A 60 -14.21 -14.26 2.01
N ALA A 61 -13.25 -15.08 1.63
CA ALA A 61 -13.47 -16.49 1.29
C ALA A 61 -13.62 -17.31 2.57
N THR A 62 -14.83 -17.87 2.81
CA THR A 62 -15.12 -18.64 4.02
C THR A 62 -16.34 -19.54 3.81
N ASP A 63 -16.37 -20.70 4.49
CA ASP A 63 -17.56 -21.54 4.61
C ASP A 63 -18.32 -21.29 5.94
N ASP A 64 -17.80 -20.37 6.78
CA ASP A 64 -18.46 -19.88 7.99
C ASP A 64 -18.67 -18.35 7.92
N PRO A 65 -19.71 -17.87 7.21
CA PRO A 65 -20.00 -16.44 7.13
C PRO A 65 -20.29 -15.76 8.48
N ALA A 66 -20.76 -16.54 9.48
CA ALA A 66 -21.07 -16.00 10.80
C ALA A 66 -19.82 -15.55 11.56
N ALA A 67 -18.67 -16.17 11.29
CA ALA A 67 -17.38 -15.74 11.86
C ALA A 67 -16.91 -14.37 11.29
N HIS A 68 -17.54 -13.85 10.24
CA HIS A 68 -17.17 -12.61 9.54
C HIS A 68 -18.35 -11.63 9.46
N GLU A 69 -19.14 -11.53 10.53
CA GLU A 69 -20.29 -10.62 10.60
C GLU A 69 -19.90 -9.18 10.21
N GLY A 70 -20.75 -8.53 9.38
CA GLY A 70 -20.48 -7.20 8.86
C GLY A 70 -19.57 -7.13 7.62
N HIS A 71 -19.06 -8.26 7.13
CA HIS A 71 -18.28 -8.36 5.90
C HIS A 71 -19.00 -9.18 4.83
N ALA A 72 -18.83 -8.80 3.56
CA ALA A 72 -19.28 -9.63 2.46
C ALA A 72 -18.39 -10.87 2.34
N THR A 73 -18.99 -12.02 2.08
CA THR A 73 -18.30 -13.32 1.99
C THR A 73 -18.61 -14.03 0.69
N ILE A 74 -17.71 -14.92 0.27
CA ILE A 74 -17.93 -15.92 -0.77
C ILE A 74 -17.52 -17.29 -0.22
N SER A 75 -18.14 -18.37 -0.73
CA SER A 75 -17.77 -19.73 -0.33
C SER A 75 -16.35 -20.09 -0.80
N ARG A 76 -15.75 -21.10 -0.16
CA ARG A 76 -14.47 -21.68 -0.60
C ARG A 76 -14.56 -22.26 -2.01
N GLU A 77 -15.70 -22.84 -2.39
CA GLU A 77 -15.96 -23.34 -3.73
C GLU A 77 -15.93 -22.20 -4.76
N GLU A 78 -16.64 -21.08 -4.48
CA GLU A 78 -16.63 -19.91 -5.36
C GLU A 78 -15.25 -19.27 -5.46
N PHE A 79 -14.51 -19.17 -4.35
CA PHE A 79 -13.11 -18.72 -4.37
C PHE A 79 -12.25 -19.59 -5.28
N SER A 80 -12.40 -20.94 -5.20
CA SER A 80 -11.65 -21.87 -6.04
C SER A 80 -12.03 -21.72 -7.53
N ARG A 81 -13.29 -21.50 -7.83
CA ARG A 81 -13.76 -21.21 -9.20
C ARG A 81 -13.12 -19.95 -9.78
N ILE A 82 -13.10 -18.87 -8.99
CA ILE A 82 -12.47 -17.59 -9.36
C ILE A 82 -10.96 -17.77 -9.51
N ALA A 83 -10.32 -18.52 -8.62
CA ALA A 83 -8.91 -18.83 -8.73
C ALA A 83 -8.59 -19.50 -10.07
N GLY A 84 -9.37 -20.52 -10.46
CA GLY A 84 -9.20 -21.20 -11.75
C GLY A 84 -9.34 -20.26 -12.95
N LEU A 85 -10.34 -19.36 -12.94
CA LEU A 85 -10.52 -18.35 -14.00
C LEU A 85 -9.32 -17.40 -14.10
N GLN A 86 -8.80 -16.95 -12.95
CA GLN A 86 -7.65 -16.04 -12.90
C GLN A 86 -6.37 -16.75 -13.35
N ASP A 87 -6.17 -17.99 -12.90
CA ASP A 87 -4.98 -18.78 -13.25
C ASP A 87 -4.96 -19.12 -14.76
N ASP A 88 -6.12 -19.44 -15.36
CA ASP A 88 -6.26 -19.65 -16.81
C ASP A 88 -5.94 -18.36 -17.60
N PHE A 89 -6.40 -17.19 -17.13
CA PHE A 89 -6.09 -15.91 -17.76
C PHE A 89 -4.58 -15.61 -17.67
N ILE A 90 -3.95 -15.84 -16.50
CA ILE A 90 -2.53 -15.57 -16.26
C ILE A 90 -1.63 -16.39 -17.19
N ARG A 91 -2.05 -17.57 -17.62
CA ARG A 91 -1.25 -18.46 -18.48
C ARG A 91 -0.80 -17.79 -19.79
N ASP A 92 -1.60 -16.84 -20.30
CA ASP A 92 -1.31 -16.10 -21.52
C ASP A 92 -0.75 -14.69 -21.27
N GLN A 93 -0.37 -14.36 -20.03
CA GLN A 93 0.15 -13.05 -19.66
C GLN A 93 1.66 -13.07 -19.39
N ASP A 94 2.28 -11.89 -19.52
CA ASP A 94 3.59 -11.59 -18.95
C ASP A 94 3.34 -10.96 -17.58
N MET A 95 3.94 -11.53 -16.54
CA MET A 95 3.72 -11.14 -15.15
C MET A 95 4.98 -10.53 -14.53
N VAL A 96 4.79 -9.62 -13.58
CA VAL A 96 5.84 -9.09 -12.70
C VAL A 96 5.63 -9.66 -11.31
N VAL A 97 6.71 -10.07 -10.67
CA VAL A 97 6.73 -10.56 -9.29
C VAL A 97 7.58 -9.62 -8.44
N ILE A 98 7.00 -9.09 -7.38
CA ILE A 98 7.69 -8.24 -6.40
C ILE A 98 7.68 -8.95 -5.05
N ASP A 99 8.84 -9.36 -4.59
CA ASP A 99 9.07 -9.94 -3.26
C ASP A 99 9.60 -8.88 -2.29
N GLY A 100 9.20 -8.97 -1.04
CA GLY A 100 9.66 -8.10 0.02
C GLY A 100 9.06 -8.48 1.37
N PHE A 101 9.14 -7.54 2.29
CA PHE A 101 8.56 -7.69 3.62
C PHE A 101 7.61 -6.54 3.95
N ILE A 102 6.53 -6.85 4.66
CA ILE A 102 5.73 -5.89 5.41
C ILE A 102 6.38 -5.77 6.79
N GLY A 103 6.91 -4.56 7.09
CA GLY A 103 7.78 -4.35 8.25
C GLY A 103 9.22 -4.79 8.04
N ASN A 104 10.14 -4.25 8.82
CA ASN A 104 11.58 -4.52 8.73
C ASN A 104 12.22 -5.03 10.04
N ASP A 105 11.48 -5.04 11.15
CA ASP A 105 11.96 -5.62 12.40
C ASP A 105 12.15 -7.14 12.24
N PRO A 106 13.34 -7.70 12.49
CA PRO A 106 13.61 -9.13 12.29
C PRO A 106 12.66 -10.07 13.02
N GLU A 107 12.13 -9.65 14.17
CA GLU A 107 11.20 -10.45 14.98
C GLU A 107 9.75 -10.34 14.49
N PHE A 108 9.43 -9.32 13.68
CA PHE A 108 8.05 -9.02 13.31
C PHE A 108 7.78 -8.94 11.80
N LYS A 109 8.78 -8.80 10.95
CA LYS A 109 8.61 -8.69 9.50
C LYS A 109 7.83 -9.88 8.93
N VAL A 110 6.96 -9.60 7.96
CA VAL A 110 6.10 -10.58 7.29
C VAL A 110 6.52 -10.69 5.83
N PRO A 111 6.97 -11.88 5.36
CA PRO A 111 7.29 -12.11 3.95
C PRO A 111 6.07 -11.88 3.07
N ALA A 112 6.19 -11.06 2.03
CA ALA A 112 5.09 -10.66 1.17
C ALA A 112 5.48 -10.72 -0.32
N ARG A 113 4.49 -10.99 -1.19
CA ARG A 113 4.64 -11.05 -2.64
C ARG A 113 3.47 -10.37 -3.33
N LEU A 114 3.77 -9.56 -4.35
CA LEU A 114 2.82 -9.14 -5.37
C LEU A 114 3.12 -9.89 -6.67
N ILE A 115 2.09 -10.41 -7.34
CA ILE A 115 2.14 -10.96 -8.70
C ILE A 115 1.12 -10.19 -9.53
N ILE A 116 1.57 -9.48 -10.57
CA ILE A 116 0.72 -8.59 -11.35
C ILE A 116 1.04 -8.65 -12.84
N GLU A 117 0.05 -8.40 -13.69
CA GLU A 117 0.27 -8.22 -15.13
C GLU A 117 1.32 -7.14 -15.41
N GLN A 118 2.30 -7.44 -16.28
CA GLN A 118 3.34 -6.49 -16.69
C GLN A 118 2.74 -5.23 -17.35
N ALA A 119 1.57 -5.35 -17.94
CA ALA A 119 0.82 -4.22 -18.51
C ALA A 119 0.43 -3.15 -17.46
N ASN A 120 0.55 -3.44 -16.16
CA ASN A 120 0.28 -2.54 -15.04
C ASN A 120 1.53 -2.38 -14.15
N ALA A 121 2.69 -2.22 -14.77
CA ALA A 121 3.99 -2.13 -14.09
C ALA A 121 4.10 -0.94 -13.11
N ASN A 122 3.29 0.11 -13.26
CA ASN A 122 3.19 1.19 -12.27
C ASN A 122 2.82 0.67 -10.88
N ILE A 123 1.86 -0.27 -10.79
CA ILE A 123 1.45 -0.87 -9.52
C ILE A 123 2.60 -1.70 -8.92
N ALA A 124 3.34 -2.43 -9.77
CA ALA A 124 4.53 -3.16 -9.32
C ALA A 124 5.60 -2.21 -8.77
N GLY A 125 5.90 -1.10 -9.46
CA GLY A 125 6.85 -0.09 -9.01
C GLY A 125 6.43 0.59 -7.71
N MET A 126 5.15 0.94 -7.57
CA MET A 126 4.59 1.47 -6.33
C MET A 126 4.71 0.49 -5.16
N GLN A 127 4.42 -0.81 -5.39
CA GLN A 127 4.50 -1.82 -4.34
C GLN A 127 5.94 -2.11 -3.94
N ASP A 128 6.88 -2.09 -4.89
CA ASP A 128 8.30 -2.29 -4.63
C ASP A 128 8.88 -1.18 -3.74
N LEU A 129 8.43 0.08 -3.91
CA LEU A 129 8.79 1.19 -3.02
C LEU A 129 8.26 1.01 -1.59
N LEU A 130 7.11 0.34 -1.43
CA LEU A 130 6.50 0.15 -0.11
C LEU A 130 7.03 -1.07 0.64
N TYR A 131 7.52 -2.08 -0.06
CA TYR A 131 8.12 -3.25 0.60
C TYR A 131 9.53 -2.96 1.08
N PHE A 132 9.87 -3.49 2.26
CA PHE A 132 11.25 -3.60 2.68
C PHE A 132 11.94 -4.72 1.90
N LYS A 133 13.08 -4.43 1.29
CA LYS A 133 13.79 -5.35 0.39
C LYS A 133 15.00 -6.01 1.02
N GLU A 134 15.47 -5.49 2.16
CA GLU A 134 16.67 -5.99 2.84
C GLU A 134 16.51 -7.46 3.27
N GLY A 135 17.41 -8.32 2.78
CA GLY A 135 17.45 -9.73 3.16
C GLY A 135 16.36 -10.60 2.54
N VAL A 136 15.75 -10.18 1.40
CA VAL A 136 14.86 -11.06 0.62
C VAL A 136 15.68 -12.19 0.02
N PRO A 137 15.43 -13.47 0.38
CA PRO A 137 16.19 -14.60 -0.15
C PRO A 137 15.72 -14.98 -1.56
N ALA A 138 16.59 -15.68 -2.31
CA ALA A 138 16.25 -16.13 -3.68
C ALA A 138 15.09 -17.16 -3.70
N ASP A 139 14.94 -17.92 -2.64
CA ASP A 139 13.86 -18.92 -2.42
C ASP A 139 12.74 -18.35 -1.55
N HIS A 140 12.44 -17.05 -1.68
CA HIS A 140 11.46 -16.33 -0.88
C HIS A 140 10.11 -17.05 -0.83
N GLN A 141 9.67 -17.38 0.40
CA GLN A 141 8.37 -17.98 0.66
C GLN A 141 7.44 -16.95 1.31
N PRO A 142 6.47 -16.39 0.58
CA PRO A 142 5.60 -15.37 1.11
C PRO A 142 4.58 -15.95 2.09
N ALA A 143 4.39 -15.30 3.24
CA ALA A 143 3.26 -15.54 4.12
C ALA A 143 2.00 -14.77 3.64
N VAL A 144 2.21 -13.76 2.80
CA VAL A 144 1.16 -12.92 2.26
C VAL A 144 1.39 -12.73 0.76
N THR A 145 0.39 -13.07 -0.06
CA THR A 145 0.46 -12.91 -1.52
C THR A 145 -0.75 -12.14 -2.05
N VAL A 146 -0.50 -11.22 -2.97
CA VAL A 146 -1.54 -10.57 -3.77
C VAL A 146 -1.35 -10.98 -5.23
N ILE A 147 -2.35 -11.64 -5.84
CA ILE A 147 -2.39 -11.96 -7.28
C ILE A 147 -3.34 -10.97 -7.93
N TYR A 148 -2.84 -10.20 -8.90
CA TYR A 148 -3.53 -9.03 -9.40
C TYR A 148 -3.63 -9.05 -10.93
N THR A 149 -4.85 -9.12 -11.44
CA THR A 149 -5.18 -9.12 -12.87
C THR A 149 -6.13 -7.96 -13.19
N PRO A 150 -5.57 -6.74 -13.40
CA PRO A 150 -6.35 -5.55 -13.70
C PRO A 150 -7.25 -5.68 -14.93
N ASN A 151 -6.86 -6.51 -15.90
CA ASN A 151 -7.54 -6.62 -17.19
C ASN A 151 -8.47 -7.84 -17.29
N LEU A 152 -8.66 -8.59 -16.20
CA LEU A 152 -9.62 -9.71 -16.15
C LEU A 152 -10.93 -9.27 -15.48
N PRO A 153 -12.06 -9.14 -16.21
CA PRO A 153 -13.37 -8.88 -15.63
C PRO A 153 -13.85 -10.01 -14.72
N ALA A 154 -14.44 -9.65 -13.59
CA ALA A 154 -15.12 -10.57 -12.67
C ALA A 154 -16.64 -10.51 -12.91
N ALA A 155 -17.12 -11.13 -13.98
CA ALA A 155 -18.53 -11.08 -14.37
C ALA A 155 -19.44 -11.55 -13.22
N GLY A 156 -20.52 -10.79 -13.00
CA GLY A 156 -21.50 -11.07 -11.95
C GLY A 156 -21.19 -10.45 -10.58
N TYR A 157 -20.02 -9.82 -10.41
CA TYR A 157 -19.68 -9.04 -9.23
C TYR A 157 -19.92 -7.54 -9.45
N PRO A 158 -20.03 -6.73 -8.37
CA PRO A 158 -20.25 -5.30 -8.50
C PRO A 158 -19.19 -4.61 -9.40
N ASN A 159 -19.64 -3.93 -10.45
CA ASN A 159 -18.79 -3.33 -11.48
C ASN A 159 -17.84 -4.32 -12.17
N ASP A 160 -18.25 -5.58 -12.30
CA ASP A 160 -17.42 -6.69 -12.81
C ASP A 160 -16.03 -6.77 -12.16
N ARG A 161 -15.94 -6.45 -10.86
CA ARG A 161 -14.72 -6.37 -10.08
C ARG A 161 -14.82 -7.24 -8.85
N LEU A 162 -13.70 -7.89 -8.51
CA LEU A 162 -13.63 -8.73 -7.32
C LEU A 162 -12.28 -8.60 -6.62
N ILE A 163 -12.35 -8.41 -5.32
CA ILE A 163 -11.24 -8.57 -4.39
C ILE A 163 -11.61 -9.72 -3.45
N ALA A 164 -11.10 -10.91 -3.73
CA ALA A 164 -11.34 -12.11 -2.93
C ALA A 164 -10.18 -12.33 -1.96
N VAL A 165 -10.48 -12.35 -0.66
CA VAL A 165 -9.49 -12.41 0.43
C VAL A 165 -9.60 -13.74 1.14
N ASP A 166 -8.58 -14.59 1.02
CA ASP A 166 -8.42 -15.83 1.75
C ASP A 166 -7.45 -15.62 2.92
N LEU A 167 -8.02 -15.32 4.09
CA LEU A 167 -7.27 -14.99 5.30
C LEU A 167 -6.48 -16.20 5.84
N ASP A 168 -6.99 -17.43 5.64
CA ASP A 168 -6.37 -18.63 6.19
C ASP A 168 -5.10 -19.02 5.42
N ASN A 169 -5.07 -18.72 4.11
CA ASN A 169 -3.94 -19.02 3.24
C ASN A 169 -3.07 -17.79 2.91
N GLY A 170 -3.35 -16.64 3.51
CA GLY A 170 -2.58 -15.41 3.25
C GLY A 170 -2.64 -14.95 1.79
N LEU A 171 -3.78 -15.13 1.10
CA LEU A 171 -3.90 -14.90 -0.33
C LEU A 171 -5.04 -13.91 -0.64
N THR A 172 -4.72 -12.84 -1.38
CA THR A 172 -5.72 -11.96 -1.98
C THR A 172 -5.65 -12.07 -3.50
N ARG A 173 -6.79 -12.30 -4.16
CA ARG A 173 -6.96 -12.25 -5.59
C ARG A 173 -7.74 -11.00 -5.99
N VAL A 174 -7.17 -10.18 -6.87
CA VAL A 174 -7.76 -8.90 -7.33
C VAL A 174 -8.02 -9.00 -8.82
N LEU A 175 -9.27 -8.80 -9.25
CA LEU A 175 -9.71 -8.82 -10.62
C LEU A 175 -10.34 -7.49 -11.01
N ASN A 176 -10.05 -7.00 -12.22
CA ASN A 176 -10.64 -5.82 -12.85
C ASN A 176 -10.53 -4.52 -12.02
N SER A 177 -9.40 -4.33 -11.36
CA SER A 177 -9.02 -3.06 -10.76
C SER A 177 -7.64 -2.68 -11.25
N ASP A 178 -7.39 -1.41 -11.52
CA ASP A 178 -6.08 -0.87 -11.86
C ASP A 178 -5.68 0.24 -10.87
N TYR A 179 -6.33 0.28 -9.70
CA TYR A 179 -6.05 1.20 -8.62
C TYR A 179 -5.04 0.60 -7.63
N PHE A 180 -3.90 1.25 -7.45
CA PHE A 180 -2.81 0.76 -6.60
C PHE A 180 -3.25 0.41 -5.16
N GLY A 181 -4.20 1.16 -4.61
CA GLY A 181 -4.68 0.93 -3.25
C GLY A 181 -5.17 -0.50 -2.97
N GLU A 182 -5.59 -1.28 -3.99
CA GLU A 182 -5.98 -2.68 -3.78
C GLU A 182 -4.77 -3.61 -3.66
N SER A 183 -3.61 -3.30 -4.28
CA SER A 183 -2.36 -4.03 -4.05
C SER A 183 -1.90 -3.87 -2.60
N LYS A 184 -1.73 -2.62 -2.16
CA LYS A 184 -1.33 -2.28 -0.79
C LYS A 184 -2.26 -2.89 0.26
N LYS A 185 -3.57 -2.63 0.14
CA LYS A 185 -4.56 -3.11 1.13
C LYS A 185 -4.77 -4.63 1.06
N GLY A 186 -4.53 -5.26 -0.09
CA GLY A 186 -4.55 -6.71 -0.25
C GLY A 186 -3.60 -7.40 0.74
N GLY A 187 -2.35 -6.94 0.80
CA GLY A 187 -1.37 -7.44 1.76
C GLY A 187 -1.68 -7.06 3.21
N LEU A 188 -2.06 -5.78 3.45
CA LEU A 188 -2.31 -5.29 4.81
C LEU A 188 -3.55 -5.89 5.49
N ARG A 189 -4.57 -6.34 4.74
CA ARG A 189 -5.71 -7.08 5.34
C ARG A 189 -5.23 -8.37 6.02
N MET A 190 -4.37 -9.12 5.35
CA MET A 190 -3.80 -10.37 5.90
C MET A 190 -2.79 -10.08 7.01
N TRP A 191 -1.99 -9.02 6.86
CA TRP A 191 -1.10 -8.57 7.91
C TRP A 191 -1.86 -8.18 9.19
N ASN A 192 -3.02 -7.52 9.09
CA ASN A 192 -3.87 -7.22 10.25
C ASN A 192 -4.22 -8.48 11.03
N ARG A 193 -4.58 -9.58 10.35
CA ARG A 193 -4.87 -10.88 10.98
C ARG A 193 -3.62 -11.41 11.70
N ILE A 194 -2.44 -11.36 11.06
CA ILE A 194 -1.18 -11.80 11.67
C ILE A 194 -0.85 -10.99 12.93
N VAL A 195 -1.08 -9.67 12.93
CA VAL A 195 -0.87 -8.83 14.12
C VAL A 195 -1.77 -9.25 15.26
N VAL A 196 -3.07 -9.45 14.98
CA VAL A 196 -4.05 -9.88 15.99
C VAL A 196 -3.70 -11.26 16.55
N ASP A 197 -3.34 -12.22 15.68
CA ASP A 197 -2.96 -13.58 16.08
C ASP A 197 -1.69 -13.60 16.96
N ARG A 198 -0.82 -12.57 16.82
CA ARG A 198 0.36 -12.34 17.68
C ARG A 198 0.03 -11.54 18.94
N GLY A 199 -1.24 -11.25 19.22
CA GLY A 199 -1.71 -10.51 20.39
C GLY A 199 -1.52 -8.98 20.30
N GLY A 200 -1.25 -8.44 19.12
CA GLY A 200 -1.08 -7.03 18.85
C GLY A 200 -2.37 -6.34 18.38
N LEU A 201 -2.30 -5.02 18.25
CA LEU A 201 -3.34 -4.16 17.71
C LEU A 201 -2.85 -3.53 16.39
N PRO A 202 -3.42 -3.92 15.23
CA PRO A 202 -3.14 -3.21 13.99
C PRO A 202 -3.87 -1.85 14.00
N MET A 203 -3.13 -0.77 13.77
CA MET A 203 -3.66 0.59 13.84
C MET A 203 -3.50 1.32 12.51
N HIS A 204 -4.55 2.00 12.07
CA HIS A 204 -4.46 3.00 11.01
C HIS A 204 -3.96 4.32 11.63
N ALA A 205 -2.66 4.43 11.78
CA ALA A 205 -2.00 5.49 12.52
C ALA A 205 -0.72 5.96 11.82
N GLY A 206 -0.43 7.25 11.93
CA GLY A 206 0.91 7.76 11.72
C GLY A 206 1.79 7.47 12.94
N CYS A 207 3.10 7.38 12.70
CA CYS A 207 4.09 7.24 13.75
C CYS A 207 5.26 8.18 13.48
N LYS A 208 5.72 8.88 14.51
CA LYS A 208 6.93 9.70 14.47
C LYS A 208 7.66 9.68 15.80
N THR A 209 8.95 9.95 15.76
CA THR A 209 9.77 10.19 16.96
C THR A 209 10.04 11.68 17.10
N VAL A 210 10.07 12.15 18.35
CA VAL A 210 10.35 13.54 18.69
C VAL A 210 11.45 13.55 19.74
N PRO A 211 12.61 14.19 19.48
CA PRO A 211 13.66 14.33 20.48
C PRO A 211 13.21 15.23 21.62
N THR A 212 13.51 14.82 22.86
CA THR A 212 13.26 15.59 24.07
C THR A 212 14.48 15.55 24.98
N GLU A 213 14.48 16.35 26.05
CA GLU A 213 15.55 16.33 27.06
C GLU A 213 15.69 14.96 27.77
N GLU A 214 14.60 14.17 27.79
CA GLU A 214 14.56 12.82 28.38
C GLU A 214 14.83 11.69 27.37
N GLY A 215 15.27 12.02 26.15
CA GLY A 215 15.45 11.11 25.03
C GLY A 215 14.30 11.18 24.02
N ASP A 216 14.40 10.38 22.95
CA ASP A 216 13.41 10.35 21.89
C ASP A 216 12.10 9.75 22.40
N LYS A 217 10.99 10.39 22.06
CA LYS A 217 9.62 9.95 22.38
C LYS A 217 8.87 9.53 21.13
N THR A 218 8.17 8.40 21.19
CA THR A 218 7.40 7.85 20.08
C THR A 218 5.94 8.24 20.20
N PHE A 219 5.44 8.87 19.13
CA PHE A 219 4.07 9.34 19.00
C PHE A 219 3.31 8.51 17.97
N LEU A 220 2.17 7.95 18.36
CA LEU A 220 1.18 7.43 17.42
C LEU A 220 0.11 8.49 17.16
N ILE A 221 -0.30 8.64 15.89
CA ILE A 221 -1.19 9.70 15.46
C ILE A 221 -2.39 9.05 14.77
N VAL A 222 -3.56 9.10 15.38
CA VAL A 222 -4.81 8.57 14.83
C VAL A 222 -5.78 9.69 14.50
N GLY A 223 -6.66 9.44 13.55
CA GLY A 223 -7.71 10.39 13.15
C GLY A 223 -8.43 9.94 11.91
N LEU A 224 -9.60 10.49 11.67
CA LEU A 224 -10.41 10.23 10.47
C LEU A 224 -9.72 10.80 9.21
N SER A 225 -10.20 10.40 8.04
CA SER A 225 -9.68 10.94 6.76
C SER A 225 -9.77 12.47 6.75
N GLY A 226 -8.68 13.13 6.36
CA GLY A 226 -8.58 14.59 6.25
C GLY A 226 -8.52 15.34 7.58
N THR A 227 -8.20 14.69 8.71
CA THR A 227 -7.90 15.37 9.98
C THR A 227 -6.46 15.89 10.08
N GLY A 228 -5.63 15.65 9.06
CA GLY A 228 -4.21 16.06 9.05
C GLY A 228 -3.24 15.02 9.60
N LYS A 229 -3.63 13.74 9.65
CA LYS A 229 -2.77 12.65 10.14
C LYS A 229 -1.42 12.60 9.40
N THR A 230 -1.44 12.51 8.06
CA THR A 230 -0.25 12.48 7.21
C THR A 230 0.57 13.76 7.35
N THR A 231 -0.07 14.93 7.32
CA THR A 231 0.57 16.24 7.50
C THR A 231 1.28 16.32 8.85
N THR A 232 0.61 15.91 9.94
CA THR A 232 1.19 15.92 11.29
C THR A 232 2.37 14.95 11.40
N THR A 233 2.27 13.77 10.77
CA THR A 233 3.34 12.78 10.76
C THR A 233 4.59 13.31 10.06
N PHE A 234 4.42 13.95 8.88
CA PHE A 234 5.54 14.41 8.06
C PHE A 234 5.99 15.85 8.32
N THR A 235 5.36 16.57 9.25
CA THR A 235 5.86 17.90 9.63
C THR A 235 7.20 17.79 10.37
N ARG A 236 8.15 18.68 10.03
CA ARG A 236 9.51 18.70 10.60
C ARG A 236 9.63 19.61 11.83
N GLN A 237 8.59 19.75 12.61
CA GLN A 237 8.63 20.54 13.85
C GLN A 237 9.41 19.80 14.93
N ASN A 238 10.19 20.57 15.72
CA ASN A 238 10.98 20.07 16.86
C ASN A 238 11.93 18.92 16.50
N ASP A 239 12.54 18.97 15.32
CA ASP A 239 13.44 17.93 14.79
C ASP A 239 12.83 16.52 14.76
N SER A 240 11.52 16.44 14.80
CA SER A 240 10.80 15.16 14.76
C SER A 240 11.03 14.42 13.45
N LYS A 241 11.12 13.10 13.52
CA LYS A 241 11.36 12.22 12.38
C LYS A 241 10.15 11.30 12.15
N PRO A 242 9.56 11.28 10.93
CA PRO A 242 8.52 10.33 10.60
C PRO A 242 9.06 8.90 10.56
N VAL A 243 8.26 7.94 11.02
CA VAL A 243 8.50 6.49 10.92
C VAL A 243 7.60 5.90 9.86
N GLN A 244 6.29 6.22 9.92
CA GLN A 244 5.24 5.64 9.08
C GLN A 244 3.99 6.52 9.16
N ASP A 245 3.16 6.60 8.09
CA ASP A 245 1.98 7.46 8.10
C ASP A 245 0.62 6.73 8.03
N ASP A 246 0.60 5.42 7.77
CA ASP A 246 -0.66 4.71 7.48
C ASP A 246 -0.94 3.53 8.42
N PHE A 247 -0.07 2.51 8.49
CA PHE A 247 -0.30 1.30 9.29
C PHE A 247 0.83 0.98 10.24
N ILE A 248 0.46 0.73 11.49
CA ILE A 248 1.35 0.41 12.60
C ILE A 248 0.82 -0.82 13.34
N ALA A 249 1.69 -1.74 13.76
CA ALA A 249 1.37 -2.71 14.80
C ALA A 249 1.79 -2.16 16.16
N LEU A 250 0.84 -2.10 17.09
CA LEU A 250 1.10 -1.88 18.50
C LEU A 250 1.06 -3.23 19.22
N MET A 251 2.23 -3.70 19.68
CA MET A 251 2.37 -5.01 20.29
C MET A 251 2.27 -4.91 21.83
N PRO A 252 2.03 -6.04 22.53
CA PRO A 252 2.09 -6.08 24.00
C PRO A 252 3.38 -5.47 24.53
N GLY A 253 3.28 -4.72 25.64
CA GLY A 253 4.40 -3.94 26.17
C GLY A 253 4.61 -2.58 25.48
N GLY A 254 3.74 -2.22 24.52
CA GLY A 254 3.79 -0.93 23.83
C GLY A 254 4.77 -0.84 22.66
N LYS A 255 5.43 -1.96 22.28
CA LYS A 255 6.37 -1.96 21.14
C LYS A 255 5.65 -1.64 19.84
N VAL A 256 6.24 -0.77 19.01
CA VAL A 256 5.69 -0.25 17.77
C VAL A 256 6.45 -0.82 16.59
N HIS A 257 5.74 -1.32 15.57
CA HIS A 257 6.33 -1.77 14.31
C HIS A 257 5.67 -1.07 13.13
N GLY A 258 6.47 -0.39 12.30
CA GLY A 258 6.05 0.15 11.01
C GLY A 258 5.90 -0.96 9.96
N THR A 259 5.11 -0.67 8.93
CA THR A 259 4.76 -1.67 7.90
C THR A 259 5.44 -1.46 6.57
N GLU A 260 5.75 -0.23 6.19
CA GLU A 260 6.10 0.15 4.82
C GLU A 260 7.37 0.99 4.75
N ASN A 261 8.15 0.79 3.70
CA ASN A 261 9.36 1.55 3.39
C ASN A 261 9.07 2.84 2.59
N GLY A 262 7.83 3.26 2.54
CA GLY A 262 7.39 4.42 1.79
C GLY A 262 6.00 4.91 2.22
N CYS A 263 5.48 5.83 1.45
CA CYS A 263 4.18 6.46 1.69
C CYS A 263 3.28 6.38 0.46
N PHE A 264 1.99 6.13 0.68
CA PHE A 264 0.92 6.24 -0.30
C PHE A 264 0.08 7.47 0.02
N ALA A 265 0.57 8.63 -0.40
CA ALA A 265 -0.02 9.93 -0.07
C ALA A 265 -1.22 10.28 -0.96
N LYS A 266 -2.21 10.98 -0.39
CA LYS A 266 -3.22 11.71 -1.14
C LYS A 266 -2.60 13.00 -1.64
N THR A 267 -2.80 13.32 -2.93
CA THR A 267 -2.19 14.51 -3.56
C THR A 267 -3.15 15.67 -3.75
N PHE A 268 -4.47 15.45 -3.65
CA PHE A 268 -5.43 16.56 -3.80
C PHE A 268 -5.22 17.63 -2.74
N ALA A 269 -5.14 18.89 -3.18
CA ALA A 269 -4.83 20.08 -2.40
C ALA A 269 -3.39 20.11 -1.80
N LEU A 270 -2.48 19.27 -2.31
CA LEU A 270 -1.08 19.31 -1.90
C LEU A 270 -0.43 20.63 -2.30
N SER A 271 0.11 21.35 -1.34
CA SER A 271 0.74 22.66 -1.54
C SER A 271 2.20 22.63 -1.10
N LYS A 272 3.07 23.20 -1.94
CA LYS A 272 4.48 23.41 -1.60
C LYS A 272 4.66 24.32 -0.38
N GLU A 273 3.74 25.23 -0.15
CA GLU A 273 3.77 26.16 0.98
C GLU A 273 3.41 25.49 2.31
N TYR A 274 2.33 24.67 2.29
CA TYR A 274 1.80 24.07 3.53
C TYR A 274 2.38 22.69 3.84
N GLU A 275 2.77 21.93 2.80
CA GLU A 275 3.31 20.58 2.94
C GLU A 275 4.59 20.38 2.11
N PRO A 276 5.63 21.22 2.33
CA PRO A 276 6.83 21.24 1.48
C PRO A 276 7.55 19.90 1.42
N THR A 277 7.51 19.13 2.50
CA THR A 277 8.13 17.80 2.61
C THR A 277 7.46 16.79 1.68
N ILE A 278 6.13 16.67 1.78
CA ILE A 278 5.36 15.74 0.93
C ILE A 278 5.43 16.18 -0.53
N TYR A 279 5.29 17.50 -0.78
CA TYR A 279 5.41 18.06 -2.12
C TYR A 279 6.77 17.73 -2.75
N GLY A 280 7.86 17.90 -1.99
CA GLY A 280 9.21 17.59 -2.44
C GLY A 280 9.40 16.10 -2.75
N ALA A 281 8.84 15.20 -1.94
CA ALA A 281 8.91 13.76 -2.16
C ALA A 281 8.08 13.31 -3.38
N VAL A 282 6.88 13.88 -3.55
CA VAL A 282 5.97 13.57 -4.67
C VAL A 282 6.56 14.02 -6.02
N THR A 283 7.30 15.13 -6.04
CA THR A 283 7.91 15.70 -7.25
C THR A 283 9.35 15.24 -7.49
N GLN A 284 9.68 13.99 -7.14
CA GLN A 284 10.99 13.38 -7.42
C GLN A 284 10.90 12.33 -8.53
N PRO A 285 11.99 12.09 -9.29
CA PRO A 285 11.99 11.16 -10.42
C PRO A 285 11.58 9.72 -10.07
N LYS A 286 11.85 9.28 -8.83
CA LYS A 286 11.56 7.90 -8.37
C LYS A 286 10.17 7.72 -7.76
N SER A 287 9.36 8.78 -7.68
CA SER A 287 7.98 8.65 -7.23
C SER A 287 7.05 8.22 -8.38
N TYR A 288 5.93 7.62 -8.05
CA TYR A 288 4.86 7.27 -8.98
C TYR A 288 3.61 8.07 -8.61
N LEU A 289 2.90 8.55 -9.65
CA LEU A 289 1.63 9.25 -9.47
C LEU A 289 0.49 8.45 -10.12
N GLU A 290 -0.67 8.58 -9.54
CA GLU A 290 -1.91 7.96 -10.01
C GLU A 290 -3.04 8.99 -9.95
N ASN A 291 -3.66 9.26 -11.11
CA ASN A 291 -4.83 10.14 -11.21
C ASN A 291 -4.61 11.59 -10.80
N VAL A 292 -3.44 12.13 -11.02
CA VAL A 292 -3.14 13.54 -10.82
C VAL A 292 -3.34 14.30 -12.13
N PHE A 293 -3.99 15.47 -12.08
CA PHE A 293 -4.11 16.32 -13.28
C PHE A 293 -2.73 16.81 -13.73
N GLN A 294 -2.45 16.67 -15.02
CA GLN A 294 -1.17 17.05 -15.62
C GLN A 294 -1.42 18.01 -16.77
N THR A 295 -0.72 19.15 -16.75
CA THR A 295 -0.75 20.16 -17.80
C THR A 295 -0.02 19.69 -19.07
N GLU A 296 -0.16 20.43 -20.17
CA GLU A 296 0.47 20.09 -21.45
C GLU A 296 2.00 20.09 -21.40
N ASP A 297 2.59 20.95 -20.56
CA ASP A 297 4.03 21.05 -20.34
C ASP A 297 4.56 20.02 -19.31
N GLY A 298 3.70 19.12 -18.84
CA GLY A 298 4.04 18.05 -17.92
C GLY A 298 4.06 18.43 -16.44
N ASP A 299 3.57 19.63 -16.07
CA ASP A 299 3.42 20.04 -14.67
C ASP A 299 2.21 19.34 -14.01
N LEU A 300 2.20 19.32 -12.68
CA LEU A 300 1.17 18.70 -11.86
C LEU A 300 0.32 19.78 -11.21
N ASP A 301 -1.00 19.72 -11.41
CA ASP A 301 -1.97 20.59 -10.74
C ASP A 301 -2.73 19.76 -9.69
N PHE A 302 -2.29 19.85 -8.43
CA PHE A 302 -2.88 19.14 -7.30
C PHE A 302 -4.20 19.74 -6.81
N PHE A 303 -4.62 20.90 -7.34
CA PHE A 303 -5.90 21.55 -7.01
C PHE A 303 -6.97 21.28 -8.05
N ASN A 304 -6.61 20.71 -9.19
CA ASN A 304 -7.54 20.40 -10.26
C ASN A 304 -8.30 19.09 -9.95
N GLU A 305 -9.61 19.17 -9.88
CA GLU A 305 -10.50 18.06 -9.57
C GLU A 305 -11.33 17.57 -10.76
N SER A 306 -11.02 18.05 -11.97
CA SER A 306 -11.80 17.73 -13.18
C SER A 306 -11.85 16.24 -13.48
N PHE A 307 -10.87 15.45 -13.03
CA PHE A 307 -10.86 14.00 -13.14
C PHE A 307 -11.28 13.33 -11.82
N THR A 308 -10.58 13.62 -10.71
CA THR A 308 -10.90 13.08 -9.38
C THR A 308 -10.20 13.87 -8.28
N GLN A 309 -10.81 13.90 -7.08
CA GLN A 309 -10.15 14.39 -5.86
C GLN A 309 -9.31 13.29 -5.17
N ASN A 310 -9.18 12.11 -5.76
CA ASN A 310 -8.46 10.99 -5.18
C ASN A 310 -7.11 10.73 -5.86
N GLY A 311 -6.47 11.77 -6.38
CA GLY A 311 -5.09 11.68 -6.87
C GLY A 311 -4.15 11.13 -5.79
N ARG A 312 -3.20 10.30 -6.19
CA ARG A 312 -2.28 9.59 -5.30
C ARG A 312 -0.84 9.69 -5.76
N ALA A 313 0.07 9.56 -4.81
CA ALA A 313 1.49 9.36 -5.09
C ALA A 313 2.08 8.30 -4.16
N VAL A 314 3.05 7.55 -4.69
CA VAL A 314 3.89 6.66 -3.89
C VAL A 314 5.34 7.11 -4.01
N PHE A 315 6.02 7.21 -2.87
CA PHE A 315 7.42 7.52 -2.76
C PHE A 315 8.05 6.72 -1.61
N GLY A 316 9.35 6.42 -1.70
CA GLY A 316 10.10 5.80 -0.61
C GLY A 316 10.37 6.80 0.52
N MET A 317 10.59 6.32 1.74
CA MET A 317 10.89 7.19 2.90
C MET A 317 12.14 8.04 2.69
N GLU A 318 13.13 7.55 1.94
CA GLU A 318 14.35 8.29 1.59
C GLU A 318 14.06 9.60 0.82
N ALA A 319 12.93 9.67 0.10
CA ALA A 319 12.53 10.87 -0.64
C ALA A 319 12.22 12.06 0.28
N LEU A 320 11.94 11.82 1.56
CA LEU A 320 11.72 12.86 2.56
C LEU A 320 13.02 13.58 2.97
N GLY A 321 14.17 12.93 2.76
CA GLY A 321 15.49 13.44 3.18
C GLY A 321 15.79 13.32 4.67
N TRP A 322 14.77 13.01 5.51
CA TRP A 322 14.93 12.70 6.94
C TRP A 322 13.77 11.82 7.40
N PHE A 323 14.06 10.78 8.12
CA PHE A 323 13.07 9.86 8.71
C PHE A 323 13.75 9.02 9.79
N GLN A 324 12.96 8.31 10.57
CA GLN A 324 13.43 7.32 11.52
C GLN A 324 13.22 5.93 10.94
N ASP A 325 14.21 5.05 11.04
CA ASP A 325 14.04 3.64 10.68
C ASP A 325 12.93 3.03 11.53
N ALA A 326 12.03 2.27 10.91
CA ALA A 326 10.90 1.67 11.60
C ALA A 326 11.32 0.69 12.71
N ARG A 327 12.52 0.10 12.63
CA ARG A 327 13.13 -0.74 13.70
C ARG A 327 13.43 0.04 14.96
N GLU A 328 13.64 1.35 14.84
CA GLU A 328 14.03 2.24 15.92
C GLU A 328 12.85 2.99 16.53
N ALA A 329 11.61 2.68 16.14
CA ALA A 329 10.41 3.33 16.67
C ALA A 329 10.24 3.09 18.18
N GLY A 330 10.76 1.98 18.69
CA GLY A 330 10.76 1.66 20.12
C GLY A 330 9.36 1.40 20.69
N THR A 331 9.11 1.96 21.86
CA THR A 331 7.85 1.84 22.60
C THR A 331 7.06 3.13 22.50
N VAL A 332 5.73 3.04 22.33
CA VAL A 332 4.85 4.22 22.30
C VAL A 332 4.88 4.97 23.64
N ASP A 333 5.11 6.28 23.57
CA ASP A 333 5.00 7.19 24.72
C ASP A 333 3.67 7.97 24.70
N TYR A 334 3.21 8.35 23.49
CA TYR A 334 2.03 9.21 23.34
C TYR A 334 1.12 8.74 22.21
N LEU A 335 -0.19 8.84 22.42
CA LEU A 335 -1.23 8.67 21.41
C LEU A 335 -1.92 10.03 21.17
N LEU A 336 -1.78 10.57 19.95
CA LEU A 336 -2.47 11.76 19.50
C LEU A 336 -3.74 11.38 18.75
N ILE A 337 -4.88 11.93 19.17
CA ILE A 337 -6.17 11.75 18.50
C ILE A 337 -6.51 13.06 17.79
N LEU A 338 -6.39 13.08 16.47
CA LEU A 338 -6.72 14.25 15.65
C LEU A 338 -8.21 14.32 15.38
N ASN A 339 -8.78 15.50 15.61
CA ASN A 339 -10.21 15.74 15.48
C ASN A 339 -10.47 17.08 14.76
N ARG A 340 -11.56 17.18 14.03
CA ARG A 340 -12.03 18.43 13.39
C ARG A 340 -13.00 19.24 14.28
N ASN A 341 -13.27 18.78 15.49
CA ASN A 341 -14.19 19.47 16.39
C ASN A 341 -13.43 20.54 17.19
N ASN A 342 -13.76 21.81 16.96
CA ASN A 342 -13.18 22.94 17.67
C ASN A 342 -13.65 23.07 19.15
N ASN A 343 -14.57 22.21 19.59
CA ASN A 343 -15.19 22.28 20.91
C ASN A 343 -14.68 21.19 21.88
N ILE A 344 -13.58 20.52 21.58
CA ILE A 344 -12.99 19.53 22.50
C ILE A 344 -12.23 20.28 23.59
N ILE A 345 -12.72 20.16 24.81
CA ILE A 345 -12.09 20.67 26.03
C ILE A 345 -12.09 19.56 27.09
N PRO A 346 -10.95 19.26 27.72
CA PRO A 346 -9.63 19.80 27.44
C PRO A 346 -9.01 19.25 26.14
N ALA A 347 -8.17 20.06 25.49
CA ALA A 347 -7.43 19.65 24.32
C ALA A 347 -6.41 18.53 24.65
N VAL A 348 -6.01 18.44 25.90
CA VAL A 348 -5.13 17.40 26.47
C VAL A 348 -5.80 16.80 27.68
N ALA A 349 -5.93 15.48 27.73
CA ALA A 349 -6.36 14.73 28.90
C ALA A 349 -5.21 13.79 29.36
N ARG A 350 -5.00 13.71 30.67
CA ARG A 350 -4.04 12.79 31.31
C ARG A 350 -4.78 11.55 31.82
#